data_601a06c7bcc8c8df09a6cda8a754c8bd
#
_entry.id   601a06c7bcc8c8df09a6cda8a754c8bd
#
_cell.length_a   1.000
_cell.length_b   1.000
_cell.length_c   1.000
_cell.angle_alpha   90.00
_cell.angle_beta   90.00
_cell.angle_gamma   90.00
#
_symmetry.space_group_name_H-M   'P 1'
#
loop_
_entity.id
_entity.type
_entity.pdbx_description
1 polymer ?
#
loop_
_entity_poly.entity_id
_entity_poly.type
_entity_poly.pdbx_seq_one_letter_code
_entity_poly.pdbx_strand_id
1 'polypeptide(L)'
;MKRYTDNNKLIIGGKMFKNLIVTSFLSAFIGMGIYAEEPAVAHASDEWQIWAYSTAAPDFIGDFATVKGANGEVLREGSNGWVCVAFNPMPAGGFDTPHDANPACGDAASLAWVDAYMNNTIPKMDSDGWLWMLHGDTGVDNFRAYSEGDREGSNPIHFIESGPHLMLLPKDPSTIESQTTDFDTGAPYVMFKGSPYVHLMIPTEGYYDYQPSAEPK
;
A
#
# COMPACT_ATOMS: atom_id res chain seq x y z
N MET A 1 41.47 72.41 25.98
CA MET A 1 42.51 72.50 26.98
C MET A 1 42.78 71.11 27.56
N LYS A 2 44.06 70.75 27.50
CA LYS A 2 44.71 69.56 28.10
C LYS A 2 44.39 68.17 27.67
N ARG A 3 45.32 67.62 26.99
CA ARG A 3 45.79 66.25 26.85
C ARG A 3 45.99 65.55 28.18
N TYR A 4 45.83 64.23 28.25
CA TYR A 4 46.84 63.38 28.86
C TYR A 4 46.78 61.99 28.22
N THR A 5 47.91 61.58 27.73
CA THR A 5 48.35 60.23 27.34
C THR A 5 48.60 59.43 28.62
N ASP A 6 48.34 58.09 28.58
CA ASP A 6 49.40 57.18 28.93
C ASP A 6 49.21 55.77 28.48
N ASN A 7 50.32 55.23 28.09
CA ASN A 7 50.54 53.87 27.58
C ASN A 7 50.46 52.82 28.69
N ASN A 8 50.00 51.64 28.40
CA ASN A 8 50.63 50.43 28.93
C ASN A 8 50.44 49.27 27.98
N LYS A 9 51.53 48.92 27.31
CA LYS A 9 51.70 47.65 26.61
C LYS A 9 51.79 46.51 27.61
N LEU A 10 51.00 45.46 27.43
CA LEU A 10 51.35 44.15 27.93
C LEU A 10 51.33 43.18 26.76
N ILE A 11 52.52 42.74 26.37
CA ILE A 11 52.71 41.66 25.35
C ILE A 11 52.68 40.33 26.09
N ILE A 12 51.76 39.48 25.80
CA ILE A 12 51.88 38.05 26.09
C ILE A 12 51.35 37.26 24.91
N GLY A 13 52.27 36.58 24.27
CA GLY A 13 52.12 35.22 23.68
C GLY A 13 51.02 35.00 22.63
N GLY A 14 51.49 34.85 21.38
CA GLY A 14 50.65 34.44 20.25
C GLY A 14 50.00 33.09 20.39
N LYS A 15 48.73 33.02 19.96
CA LYS A 15 48.16 31.91 19.25
C LYS A 15 47.08 32.46 18.32
N MET A 16 47.32 32.31 17.03
CA MET A 16 46.36 32.57 15.98
C MET A 16 45.20 31.58 16.14
N PHE A 17 44.05 32.06 16.62
CA PHE A 17 42.80 31.31 16.46
C PHE A 17 42.31 31.50 15.02
N LYS A 18 42.46 30.46 14.20
CA LYS A 18 41.72 30.34 12.93
C LYS A 18 40.24 30.27 13.28
N ASN A 19 39.47 31.23 12.81
CA ASN A 19 38.02 31.18 12.86
C ASN A 19 37.53 29.95 12.06
N LEU A 20 37.13 28.90 12.77
CA LEU A 20 36.43 27.77 12.22
C LEU A 20 34.98 28.21 12.04
N ILE A 21 34.61 28.57 10.81
CA ILE A 21 33.21 28.77 10.44
C ILE A 21 32.58 27.37 10.44
N VAL A 22 31.88 27.03 11.51
CA VAL A 22 31.01 25.87 11.56
C VAL A 22 29.74 26.22 10.76
N THR A 23 29.74 25.86 9.48
CA THR A 23 28.55 25.92 8.68
C THR A 23 27.66 24.78 9.14
N SER A 24 26.69 25.07 9.99
CA SER A 24 25.61 24.11 10.33
C SER A 24 24.78 23.87 9.08
N PHE A 25 25.02 22.75 8.42
CA PHE A 25 24.07 22.21 7.47
C PHE A 25 22.84 21.75 8.27
N LEU A 26 21.82 22.60 8.27
CA LEU A 26 20.47 22.22 8.68
C LEU A 26 19.91 21.33 7.57
N SER A 27 20.16 20.02 7.68
CA SER A 27 19.50 19.03 6.81
C SER A 27 18.02 19.06 7.14
N ALA A 28 17.24 19.74 6.30
CA ALA A 28 15.81 19.58 6.30
C ALA A 28 15.53 18.12 5.91
N PHE A 29 15.27 17.25 6.88
CA PHE A 29 14.62 15.98 6.64
C PHE A 29 13.18 16.30 6.21
N ILE A 30 12.97 16.42 4.89
CA ILE A 30 11.66 16.27 4.30
C ILE A 30 11.33 14.80 4.58
N GLY A 31 10.37 14.55 5.44
CA GLY A 31 9.84 13.21 5.70
C GLY A 31 9.13 12.72 4.44
N MET A 32 9.91 12.24 3.47
CA MET A 32 9.42 11.31 2.48
C MET A 32 9.19 10.02 3.24
N GLY A 33 7.97 9.49 3.24
CA GLY A 33 7.71 8.14 3.70
C GLY A 33 8.73 7.23 3.01
N ILE A 34 9.58 6.60 3.80
CA ILE A 34 10.58 5.65 3.28
C ILE A 34 9.78 4.37 3.03
N TYR A 35 9.20 4.21 1.83
CA TYR A 35 8.81 2.87 1.38
C TYR A 35 10.09 2.03 1.36
N ALA A 36 10.02 0.81 1.88
CA ALA A 36 11.16 -0.11 1.84
C ALA A 36 11.61 -0.25 0.37
N GLU A 37 12.90 0.02 0.11
CA GLU A 37 13.46 -0.08 -1.24
C GLU A 37 13.36 -1.53 -1.74
N GLU A 38 13.05 -1.69 -3.02
CA GLU A 38 13.00 -2.99 -3.67
C GLU A 38 14.33 -3.71 -3.55
N PRO A 39 14.36 -4.96 -3.03
CA PRO A 39 15.61 -5.72 -2.93
C PRO A 39 16.10 -6.13 -4.32
N ALA A 40 17.42 -6.02 -4.54
CA ALA A 40 18.07 -6.40 -5.79
C ALA A 40 18.29 -7.93 -5.88
N VAL A 41 17.20 -8.69 -5.85
CA VAL A 41 17.18 -10.16 -5.88
C VAL A 41 16.22 -10.66 -6.96
N ALA A 42 16.23 -11.97 -7.24
CA ALA A 42 15.26 -12.56 -8.18
C ALA A 42 13.82 -12.41 -7.64
N HIS A 43 12.87 -12.00 -8.49
CA HIS A 43 11.48 -11.76 -8.11
C HIS A 43 10.71 -13.03 -7.71
N ALA A 44 11.25 -14.21 -8.00
CA ALA A 44 10.71 -15.47 -7.49
C ALA A 44 11.26 -15.83 -6.09
N SER A 45 12.20 -15.05 -5.51
CA SER A 45 12.80 -15.35 -4.23
C SER A 45 11.86 -15.02 -3.06
N ASP A 46 12.06 -15.69 -1.92
CA ASP A 46 11.33 -15.41 -0.69
C ASP A 46 11.51 -13.96 -0.23
N GLU A 47 12.73 -13.41 -0.39
CA GLU A 47 13.07 -12.04 0.00
C GLU A 47 12.25 -11.01 -0.79
N TRP A 48 12.14 -11.20 -2.12
CA TRP A 48 11.33 -10.32 -2.95
C TRP A 48 9.83 -10.47 -2.62
N GLN A 49 9.33 -11.70 -2.44
CA GLN A 49 7.94 -11.93 -2.07
C GLN A 49 7.60 -11.29 -0.72
N ILE A 50 8.49 -11.39 0.28
CA ILE A 50 8.29 -10.75 1.58
C ILE A 50 8.16 -9.24 1.40
N TRP A 51 9.07 -8.62 0.65
CA TRP A 51 9.03 -7.19 0.37
C TRP A 51 7.77 -6.80 -0.42
N ALA A 52 7.53 -7.40 -1.59
CA ALA A 52 6.44 -7.02 -2.47
C ALA A 52 5.06 -7.21 -1.83
N TYR A 53 4.88 -8.28 -1.04
CA TYR A 53 3.57 -8.54 -0.45
C TYR A 53 3.35 -7.71 0.81
N SER A 54 4.37 -7.49 1.64
CA SER A 54 4.20 -6.66 2.84
C SER A 54 4.03 -5.17 2.52
N THR A 55 4.63 -4.68 1.44
CA THR A 55 4.45 -3.29 0.99
C THR A 55 3.09 -3.03 0.30
N ALA A 56 2.24 -4.06 0.17
CA ALA A 56 0.84 -3.88 -0.17
C ALA A 56 0.00 -3.20 0.93
N ALA A 57 0.57 -2.98 2.12
CA ALA A 57 -0.03 -2.21 3.21
C ALA A 57 0.95 -1.15 3.73
N PRO A 58 0.46 -0.14 4.50
CA PRO A 58 1.35 0.79 5.19
C PRO A 58 2.33 0.06 6.12
N ASP A 59 3.53 0.61 6.31
CA ASP A 59 4.64 0.01 7.08
C ASP A 59 4.20 -0.45 8.48
N PHE A 60 3.36 0.35 9.18
CA PHE A 60 2.86 0.00 10.51
C PHE A 60 1.95 -1.27 10.52
N ILE A 61 1.53 -1.76 9.35
CA ILE A 61 0.85 -3.04 9.15
C ILE A 61 1.82 -4.03 8.51
N GLY A 62 2.38 -3.69 7.35
CA GLY A 62 3.16 -4.58 6.54
C GLY A 62 4.39 -5.13 7.22
N ASP A 63 5.12 -4.32 8.00
CA ASP A 63 6.34 -4.73 8.72
C ASP A 63 6.08 -5.80 9.78
N PHE A 64 4.86 -5.84 10.33
CA PHE A 64 4.46 -6.74 11.40
C PHE A 64 3.50 -7.85 10.96
N ALA A 65 3.13 -7.87 9.68
CA ALA A 65 2.22 -8.87 9.14
C ALA A 65 2.93 -10.21 8.89
N THR A 66 2.17 -11.30 9.00
CA THR A 66 2.59 -12.59 8.43
C THR A 66 2.61 -12.48 6.92
N VAL A 67 3.68 -12.94 6.27
CA VAL A 67 3.75 -13.00 4.80
C VAL A 67 3.72 -14.46 4.37
N LYS A 68 2.79 -14.80 3.48
CA LYS A 68 2.71 -16.11 2.84
C LYS A 68 3.20 -16.03 1.42
N GLY A 69 4.02 -16.97 1.02
CA GLY A 69 4.52 -17.11 -0.34
C GLY A 69 3.48 -17.64 -1.31
N ALA A 70 3.84 -17.67 -2.59
CA ALA A 70 2.96 -18.04 -3.69
C ALA A 70 2.42 -19.47 -3.59
N ASN A 71 3.07 -20.36 -2.83
CA ASN A 71 2.62 -21.73 -2.57
C ASN A 71 1.87 -21.86 -1.24
N GLY A 72 1.61 -20.75 -0.54
CA GLY A 72 0.91 -20.72 0.74
C GLY A 72 1.78 -20.98 1.97
N GLU A 73 3.08 -21.21 1.82
CA GLU A 73 4.04 -21.33 2.90
C GLU A 73 4.23 -20.00 3.65
N VAL A 74 4.57 -20.06 4.93
CA VAL A 74 4.86 -18.86 5.71
C VAL A 74 6.32 -18.48 5.49
N LEU A 75 6.54 -17.36 4.79
CA LEU A 75 7.88 -16.81 4.55
C LEU A 75 8.37 -15.93 5.71
N ARG A 76 7.43 -15.25 6.38
CA ARG A 76 7.68 -14.43 7.58
C ARG A 76 6.51 -14.53 8.54
N GLU A 77 6.77 -14.91 9.79
CA GLU A 77 5.79 -14.83 10.86
C GLU A 77 5.56 -13.39 11.29
N GLY A 78 4.31 -13.00 11.46
CA GLY A 78 3.91 -11.68 11.94
C GLY A 78 3.44 -11.69 13.39
N SER A 79 3.20 -10.49 13.92
CA SER A 79 2.77 -10.28 15.31
C SER A 79 1.50 -9.47 15.47
N ASN A 80 0.95 -8.89 14.39
CA ASN A 80 -0.18 -7.97 14.44
C ASN A 80 -1.53 -8.56 13.98
N GLY A 81 -1.53 -9.85 13.60
CA GLY A 81 -2.74 -10.55 13.13
C GLY A 81 -3.12 -10.29 11.67
N TRP A 82 -2.34 -9.47 10.95
CA TRP A 82 -2.50 -9.27 9.51
C TRP A 82 -1.72 -10.31 8.73
N VAL A 83 -2.22 -10.65 7.53
CA VAL A 83 -1.56 -11.57 6.60
C VAL A 83 -1.48 -10.93 5.22
N CYS A 84 -0.27 -10.92 4.65
CA CYS A 84 -0.01 -10.44 3.30
C CYS A 84 0.22 -11.62 2.35
N VAL A 85 -0.45 -11.61 1.19
CA VAL A 85 -0.42 -12.67 0.18
C VAL A 85 -0.48 -12.06 -1.22
N ALA A 86 -0.09 -12.83 -2.24
CA ALA A 86 -0.42 -12.54 -3.63
C ALA A 86 -1.67 -13.31 -4.06
N PHE A 87 -2.51 -12.70 -4.91
CA PHE A 87 -3.68 -13.37 -5.48
C PHE A 87 -3.42 -13.95 -6.86
N ASN A 88 -2.43 -13.44 -7.59
CA ASN A 88 -2.07 -14.01 -8.88
C ASN A 88 -1.10 -15.19 -8.72
N PRO A 89 -1.23 -16.24 -9.55
CA PRO A 89 -0.28 -17.34 -9.57
C PRO A 89 1.10 -16.86 -10.05
N MET A 90 2.15 -17.22 -9.31
CA MET A 90 3.51 -16.81 -9.65
C MET A 90 4.00 -17.45 -10.95
N PRO A 91 4.48 -16.68 -11.93
CA PRO A 91 5.18 -17.19 -13.10
C PRO A 91 6.51 -17.88 -12.70
N ALA A 92 7.00 -18.78 -13.55
CA ALA A 92 8.26 -19.50 -13.28
C ALA A 92 9.48 -18.61 -13.05
N GLY A 93 9.49 -17.39 -13.61
CA GLY A 93 10.56 -16.39 -13.45
C GLY A 93 10.33 -15.39 -12.31
N GLY A 94 9.22 -15.48 -11.59
CA GLY A 94 8.72 -14.44 -10.71
C GLY A 94 7.83 -13.44 -11.43
N PHE A 95 7.28 -12.48 -10.71
CA PHE A 95 6.49 -11.37 -11.27
C PHE A 95 7.41 -10.28 -11.83
N ASP A 96 6.97 -9.52 -12.82
CA ASP A 96 7.73 -8.39 -13.34
C ASP A 96 7.72 -7.21 -12.34
N THR A 97 6.59 -6.97 -11.69
CA THR A 97 6.38 -5.91 -10.70
C THR A 97 5.56 -6.40 -9.51
N PRO A 98 5.55 -5.69 -8.37
CA PRO A 98 4.62 -6.00 -7.28
C PRO A 98 3.14 -5.94 -7.69
N HIS A 99 2.76 -5.03 -8.59
CA HIS A 99 1.40 -4.94 -9.14
C HIS A 99 0.97 -6.25 -9.80
N ASP A 100 1.85 -6.89 -10.60
CA ASP A 100 1.53 -8.15 -11.29
C ASP A 100 1.28 -9.31 -10.32
N ALA A 101 1.84 -9.26 -9.12
CA ALA A 101 1.55 -10.22 -8.07
C ALA A 101 0.13 -10.06 -7.50
N ASN A 102 -0.51 -8.91 -7.71
CA ASN A 102 -1.80 -8.57 -7.12
C ASN A 102 -1.82 -8.80 -5.60
N PRO A 103 -0.89 -8.17 -4.83
CA PRO A 103 -0.72 -8.50 -3.43
C PRO A 103 -1.67 -7.71 -2.54
N ALA A 104 -2.09 -8.33 -1.45
CA ALA A 104 -2.92 -7.69 -0.45
C ALA A 104 -2.51 -8.08 0.97
N CYS A 105 -2.75 -7.17 1.92
CA CYS A 105 -2.64 -7.44 3.34
C CYS A 105 -4.02 -7.31 3.99
N GLY A 106 -4.51 -8.39 4.58
CA GLY A 106 -5.84 -8.47 5.17
C GLY A 106 -5.82 -8.87 6.64
N ASP A 107 -6.84 -8.43 7.38
CA ASP A 107 -7.18 -8.94 8.70
C ASP A 107 -7.91 -10.29 8.62
N ALA A 108 -8.18 -10.93 9.75
CA ALA A 108 -8.81 -12.24 9.79
C ALA A 108 -10.21 -12.26 9.14
N ALA A 109 -10.99 -11.18 9.26
CA ALA A 109 -12.33 -11.09 8.68
C ALA A 109 -12.26 -10.94 7.16
N SER A 110 -11.34 -10.10 6.66
CA SER A 110 -11.14 -9.96 5.21
C SER A 110 -10.65 -11.25 4.56
N LEU A 111 -9.76 -11.99 5.22
CA LEU A 111 -9.28 -13.29 4.72
C LEU A 111 -10.42 -14.32 4.65
N ALA A 112 -11.36 -14.32 5.59
CA ALA A 112 -12.55 -15.17 5.51
C ALA A 112 -13.45 -14.79 4.34
N TRP A 113 -13.57 -13.48 4.03
CA TRP A 113 -14.28 -13.01 2.83
C TRP A 113 -13.56 -13.45 1.55
N VAL A 114 -12.24 -13.28 1.48
CA VAL A 114 -11.42 -13.71 0.33
C VAL A 114 -11.54 -15.20 0.09
N ASP A 115 -11.46 -16.02 1.14
CA ASP A 115 -11.64 -17.48 1.02
C ASP A 115 -13.03 -17.83 0.47
N ALA A 116 -14.07 -17.16 0.94
CA ALA A 116 -15.43 -17.35 0.44
C ALA A 116 -15.55 -16.93 -1.04
N TYR A 117 -14.96 -15.81 -1.43
CA TYR A 117 -14.93 -15.33 -2.81
C TYR A 117 -14.23 -16.35 -3.73
N MET A 118 -13.03 -16.80 -3.37
CA MET A 118 -12.25 -17.76 -4.17
C MET A 118 -12.94 -19.12 -4.31
N ASN A 119 -13.74 -19.53 -3.32
CA ASN A 119 -14.46 -20.80 -3.31
C ASN A 119 -15.93 -20.67 -3.76
N ASN A 120 -16.37 -19.50 -4.21
CA ASN A 120 -17.75 -19.22 -4.61
C ASN A 120 -18.78 -19.61 -3.53
N THR A 121 -18.50 -19.21 -2.28
CA THR A 121 -19.39 -19.43 -1.12
C THR A 121 -19.79 -18.11 -0.50
N ILE A 122 -20.88 -18.10 0.30
CA ILE A 122 -21.30 -16.87 0.99
C ILE A 122 -20.30 -16.56 2.13
N PRO A 123 -19.72 -15.34 2.18
CA PRO A 123 -18.84 -14.94 3.25
C PRO A 123 -19.50 -15.04 4.63
N LYS A 124 -18.76 -15.58 5.61
CA LYS A 124 -19.18 -15.65 7.01
C LYS A 124 -18.11 -15.00 7.85
N MET A 125 -18.39 -13.79 8.30
CA MET A 125 -17.46 -12.97 9.07
C MET A 125 -18.03 -12.60 10.43
N ASP A 126 -17.16 -12.50 11.44
CA ASP A 126 -17.55 -12.09 12.80
C ASP A 126 -17.58 -10.57 12.97
N SER A 127 -16.85 -9.85 12.13
CA SER A 127 -16.75 -8.38 12.05
C SER A 127 -16.61 -7.94 10.60
N ASP A 128 -16.65 -6.63 10.36
CA ASP A 128 -16.17 -6.07 9.10
C ASP A 128 -14.69 -6.41 8.90
N GLY A 129 -14.29 -6.62 7.65
CA GLY A 129 -12.91 -6.92 7.27
C GLY A 129 -12.25 -5.74 6.57
N TRP A 130 -10.95 -5.65 6.68
CA TRP A 130 -10.11 -4.62 6.03
C TRP A 130 -9.02 -5.27 5.22
N LEU A 131 -8.84 -4.79 3.98
CA LEU A 131 -7.83 -5.32 3.07
C LEU A 131 -7.13 -4.17 2.34
N TRP A 132 -5.81 -4.08 2.50
CA TRP A 132 -4.96 -3.11 1.81
C TRP A 132 -4.40 -3.69 0.51
N MET A 133 -4.40 -2.88 -0.56
CA MET A 133 -3.79 -3.20 -1.87
C MET A 133 -3.06 -1.97 -2.41
N LEU A 134 -1.92 -1.59 -1.78
CA LEU A 134 -1.18 -0.38 -2.16
C LEU A 134 -0.41 -0.52 -3.48
N HIS A 135 -0.30 -1.74 -4.03
CA HIS A 135 0.20 -1.96 -5.38
C HIS A 135 -0.94 -2.03 -6.42
N GLY A 136 -2.18 -1.81 -5.98
CA GLY A 136 -3.35 -1.94 -6.84
C GLY A 136 -3.73 -3.38 -7.14
N ASP A 137 -4.67 -3.57 -8.06
CA ASP A 137 -5.08 -4.87 -8.60
C ASP A 137 -4.96 -4.93 -10.13
N THR A 138 -4.80 -6.13 -10.67
CA THR A 138 -4.63 -6.37 -12.11
C THR A 138 -5.94 -6.36 -12.90
N GLY A 139 -6.97 -5.83 -12.31
CA GLY A 139 -8.27 -5.60 -12.95
C GLY A 139 -9.28 -6.71 -12.76
N VAL A 140 -10.49 -6.28 -12.45
CA VAL A 140 -11.68 -7.11 -12.37
C VAL A 140 -12.89 -6.36 -12.94
N ASP A 141 -13.96 -7.09 -13.27
CA ASP A 141 -15.24 -6.47 -13.60
C ASP A 141 -15.87 -5.91 -12.32
N ASN A 142 -15.99 -4.58 -12.21
CA ASN A 142 -16.50 -3.90 -11.01
C ASN A 142 -17.97 -4.21 -10.68
N PHE A 143 -18.73 -4.71 -11.66
CA PHE A 143 -20.17 -4.98 -11.50
C PHE A 143 -20.48 -6.45 -11.27
N ARG A 144 -19.54 -7.35 -11.57
CA ARG A 144 -19.74 -8.80 -11.49
C ARG A 144 -18.63 -9.45 -10.70
N ALA A 145 -18.97 -10.17 -9.65
CA ALA A 145 -18.00 -10.95 -8.89
C ALA A 145 -17.26 -11.95 -9.81
N TYR A 146 -15.97 -12.15 -9.56
CA TYR A 146 -15.11 -13.05 -10.37
C TYR A 146 -15.70 -14.46 -10.54
N SER A 147 -16.35 -14.98 -9.49
CA SER A 147 -17.02 -16.27 -9.51
C SER A 147 -18.28 -16.33 -10.40
N GLU A 148 -18.80 -15.17 -10.81
CA GLU A 148 -20.03 -15.05 -11.63
C GLU A 148 -19.74 -14.69 -13.09
N GLY A 149 -18.48 -14.36 -13.42
CA GLY A 149 -18.10 -13.97 -14.77
C GLY A 149 -16.65 -14.24 -15.06
N ASP A 150 -16.38 -14.90 -16.16
CA ASP A 150 -15.02 -14.96 -16.68
C ASP A 150 -14.64 -13.63 -17.35
N ARG A 151 -13.35 -13.40 -17.50
CA ARG A 151 -12.79 -12.20 -18.12
C ARG A 151 -13.28 -12.00 -19.56
N GLU A 152 -13.54 -13.09 -20.29
CA GLU A 152 -13.98 -13.07 -21.68
C GLU A 152 -15.46 -12.68 -21.82
N GLY A 153 -16.28 -12.95 -20.78
CA GLY A 153 -17.70 -12.58 -20.73
C GLY A 153 -17.97 -11.19 -20.17
N SER A 154 -16.96 -10.51 -19.64
CA SER A 154 -17.10 -9.19 -19.03
C SER A 154 -17.21 -8.09 -20.09
N ASN A 155 -17.98 -7.03 -19.79
CA ASN A 155 -17.96 -5.82 -20.59
C ASN A 155 -16.61 -5.11 -20.35
N PRO A 156 -15.78 -4.86 -21.40
CA PRO A 156 -14.46 -4.24 -21.22
C PRO A 156 -14.48 -2.90 -20.49
N ILE A 157 -15.58 -2.13 -20.58
CA ILE A 157 -15.71 -0.85 -19.87
C ILE A 157 -15.96 -1.00 -18.37
N HIS A 158 -16.32 -2.20 -17.91
CA HIS A 158 -16.50 -2.52 -16.50
C HIS A 158 -15.24 -3.07 -15.86
N PHE A 159 -14.24 -3.41 -16.69
CA PHE A 159 -13.01 -4.02 -16.25
C PHE A 159 -12.03 -2.92 -15.82
N ILE A 160 -11.86 -2.78 -14.51
CA ILE A 160 -11.08 -1.71 -13.90
C ILE A 160 -9.80 -2.30 -13.31
N GLU A 161 -8.67 -1.73 -13.69
CA GLU A 161 -7.36 -1.97 -13.12
C GLU A 161 -7.11 -0.87 -12.09
N SER A 162 -7.34 -1.18 -10.83
CA SER A 162 -7.31 -0.20 -9.74
C SER A 162 -5.89 0.05 -9.26
N GLY A 163 -5.54 1.30 -9.02
CA GLY A 163 -4.31 1.68 -8.31
C GLY A 163 -4.43 1.46 -6.79
N PRO A 164 -3.55 2.08 -6.00
CA PRO A 164 -3.49 1.93 -4.55
C PRO A 164 -4.83 2.20 -3.85
N HIS A 165 -5.28 1.26 -3.01
CA HIS A 165 -6.56 1.37 -2.31
C HIS A 165 -6.64 0.55 -1.02
N LEU A 166 -7.67 0.87 -0.22
CA LEU A 166 -8.13 0.09 0.91
C LEU A 166 -9.53 -0.44 0.60
N MET A 167 -9.84 -1.65 1.00
CA MET A 167 -11.19 -2.21 0.93
C MET A 167 -11.81 -2.38 2.31
N LEU A 168 -13.08 -2.01 2.45
CA LEU A 168 -13.95 -2.43 3.54
C LEU A 168 -14.87 -3.55 3.04
N LEU A 169 -14.76 -4.70 3.67
CA LEU A 169 -15.55 -5.90 3.39
C LEU A 169 -16.60 -6.03 4.51
N PRO A 170 -17.84 -5.58 4.28
CA PRO A 170 -18.81 -5.47 5.37
C PRO A 170 -19.33 -6.84 5.80
N LYS A 171 -19.43 -7.06 7.11
CA LYS A 171 -20.15 -8.20 7.67
C LYS A 171 -21.63 -8.15 7.30
N ASP A 172 -22.21 -6.94 7.28
CA ASP A 172 -23.58 -6.68 6.82
C ASP A 172 -23.54 -5.84 5.54
N PRO A 173 -23.76 -6.44 4.36
CA PRO A 173 -23.76 -5.74 3.08
C PRO A 173 -24.70 -4.53 3.02
N SER A 174 -25.78 -4.52 3.78
CA SER A 174 -26.76 -3.42 3.77
C SER A 174 -26.17 -2.07 4.24
N THR A 175 -25.08 -2.10 5.01
CA THR A 175 -24.44 -0.90 5.55
C THR A 175 -23.80 -0.01 4.49
N ILE A 176 -23.49 -0.54 3.31
CA ILE A 176 -22.87 0.18 2.20
C ILE A 176 -23.76 0.29 0.95
N GLU A 177 -25.00 -0.19 1.00
CA GLU A 177 -25.92 -0.18 -0.17
C GLU A 177 -26.19 1.23 -0.74
N SER A 178 -26.14 2.26 0.09
CA SER A 178 -26.37 3.65 -0.32
C SER A 178 -25.18 4.30 -1.05
N GLN A 179 -24.00 3.66 -1.02
CA GLN A 179 -22.81 4.19 -1.67
C GLN A 179 -22.92 4.09 -3.19
N THR A 180 -22.20 5.02 -3.89
CA THR A 180 -22.11 5.02 -5.34
C THR A 180 -21.40 3.76 -5.87
N THR A 181 -21.70 3.37 -7.10
CA THR A 181 -20.90 2.38 -7.86
C THR A 181 -19.99 3.06 -8.89
N ASP A 182 -19.99 4.40 -8.91
CA ASP A 182 -19.24 5.20 -9.86
C ASP A 182 -17.82 5.45 -9.32
N PHE A 183 -16.84 4.84 -9.95
CA PHE A 183 -15.42 4.91 -9.56
C PHE A 183 -14.71 6.18 -10.05
N ASP A 184 -15.34 6.97 -10.96
CA ASP A 184 -14.75 8.18 -11.55
C ASP A 184 -14.91 9.41 -10.65
N THR A 185 -15.51 9.27 -9.48
CA THR A 185 -15.84 10.42 -8.60
C THR A 185 -14.73 10.79 -7.62
N GLY A 186 -13.72 9.94 -7.44
CA GLY A 186 -12.71 10.05 -6.37
C GLY A 186 -13.22 9.70 -4.97
N ALA A 187 -14.54 9.50 -4.82
CA ALA A 187 -15.14 9.05 -3.57
C ALA A 187 -15.01 7.52 -3.41
N PRO A 188 -15.10 6.99 -2.17
CA PRO A 188 -15.31 5.56 -1.98
C PRO A 188 -16.53 5.06 -2.75
N TYR A 189 -16.43 3.91 -3.37
CA TYR A 189 -17.49 3.34 -4.20
C TYR A 189 -17.64 1.83 -3.98
N VAL A 190 -18.81 1.30 -4.33
CA VAL A 190 -19.16 -0.10 -4.10
C VAL A 190 -18.86 -0.93 -5.35
N MET A 191 -18.11 -2.03 -5.16
CA MET A 191 -17.95 -3.10 -6.14
C MET A 191 -18.90 -4.26 -5.83
N PHE A 192 -19.25 -5.03 -6.89
CA PHE A 192 -20.09 -6.23 -6.85
C PHE A 192 -21.45 -6.01 -6.19
N LYS A 193 -22.04 -4.83 -6.38
CA LYS A 193 -23.34 -4.46 -5.79
C LYS A 193 -24.40 -5.51 -6.11
N GLY A 194 -25.12 -5.94 -5.07
CA GLY A 194 -26.18 -6.95 -5.20
C GLY A 194 -25.66 -8.41 -5.15
N SER A 195 -24.36 -8.62 -5.01
CA SER A 195 -23.78 -9.95 -4.80
C SER A 195 -23.44 -10.17 -3.32
N PRO A 196 -23.19 -11.41 -2.88
CA PRO A 196 -22.69 -11.68 -1.53
C PRO A 196 -21.26 -11.18 -1.31
N TYR A 197 -20.59 -10.73 -2.35
CA TYR A 197 -19.21 -10.22 -2.32
C TYR A 197 -19.13 -8.71 -2.42
N VAL A 198 -20.23 -8.01 -2.19
CA VAL A 198 -20.25 -6.55 -2.17
C VAL A 198 -19.24 -5.99 -1.16
N HIS A 199 -18.46 -5.00 -1.59
CA HIS A 199 -17.47 -4.35 -0.74
C HIS A 199 -17.28 -2.89 -1.16
N LEU A 200 -16.64 -2.09 -0.28
CA LEU A 200 -16.37 -0.68 -0.52
C LEU A 200 -14.91 -0.50 -0.89
N MET A 201 -14.66 0.05 -2.06
CA MET A 201 -13.35 0.52 -2.52
C MET A 201 -13.09 1.91 -1.97
N ILE A 202 -11.95 2.13 -1.38
CA ILE A 202 -11.51 3.41 -0.81
C ILE A 202 -10.21 3.81 -1.52
N PRO A 203 -10.31 4.64 -2.59
CA PRO A 203 -9.14 5.11 -3.33
C PRO A 203 -8.14 5.82 -2.42
N THR A 204 -6.85 5.61 -2.66
CA THR A 204 -5.76 6.34 -2.04
C THR A 204 -4.93 7.08 -3.10
N GLU A 205 -3.88 7.78 -2.71
CA GLU A 205 -3.00 8.46 -3.65
C GLU A 205 -2.47 7.48 -4.71
N GLY A 206 -2.52 7.88 -5.99
CA GLY A 206 -2.13 7.03 -7.13
C GLY A 206 -3.23 6.07 -7.62
N TYR A 207 -4.45 6.14 -7.09
CA TYR A 207 -5.53 5.22 -7.45
C TYR A 207 -5.80 5.15 -8.97
N TYR A 208 -5.66 6.26 -9.68
CA TYR A 208 -5.92 6.35 -11.12
C TYR A 208 -4.67 6.19 -11.99
N ASP A 209 -3.51 5.80 -11.44
CA ASP A 209 -2.25 5.68 -12.19
C ASP A 209 -2.34 4.71 -13.37
N TYR A 210 -3.16 3.64 -13.24
CA TYR A 210 -3.41 2.67 -14.31
C TYR A 210 -4.55 3.11 -15.26
N GLN A 211 -5.40 4.04 -14.82
CA GLN A 211 -6.54 4.57 -15.61
C GLN A 211 -6.65 6.10 -15.49
N PRO A 212 -5.65 6.87 -15.97
CA PRO A 212 -5.63 8.34 -15.78
C PRO A 212 -6.81 9.08 -16.44
N SER A 213 -7.48 8.45 -17.40
CA SER A 213 -8.67 9.03 -18.07
C SER A 213 -9.90 9.06 -17.17
N ALA A 214 -9.95 8.22 -16.13
CA ALA A 214 -11.03 8.14 -15.16
C ALA A 214 -10.82 9.06 -13.95
N GLU A 215 -9.65 9.69 -13.81
CA GLU A 215 -9.36 10.58 -12.69
C GLU A 215 -10.30 11.79 -12.71
N PRO A 216 -10.94 12.11 -11.57
CA PRO A 216 -11.78 13.30 -11.43
C PRO A 216 -11.03 14.59 -11.76
N LYS A 217 -11.68 15.53 -12.47
CA LYS A 217 -11.07 16.80 -12.93
C LYS A 217 -11.59 17.99 -12.16
#